data_c4f16f6eee4ea983ffc3af2799608a5e
#
_entry.id   c4f16f6eee4ea983ffc3af2799608a5e
#
_cell.length_a   1.000
_cell.length_b   1.000
_cell.length_c   1.000
_cell.angle_alpha   90.00
_cell.angle_beta   90.00
_cell.angle_gamma   90.00
#
_symmetry.space_group_name_H-M   'P 1'
#
loop_
_entity.id
_entity.type
_entity.pdbx_description
1 polymer ?
#
loop_
_entity_poly.entity_id
_entity_poly.type
_entity_poly.pdbx_seq_one_letter_code
_entity_poly.pdbx_strand_id
1 'polypeptide(L)'
;MSEKISYAKTVYGRAEIDAVVKCLEEGTQMGVNSRKFEASIAKLFDKKECLYVNSGSSALYIGIEAFNFPEGSEVITPALTFGTTLG
;
A
#
# COMPACT_ATOMS: atom_id res chain seq x y z
N MET A 1 -20.52 -15.97 -23.28
CA MET A 1 -19.57 -14.83 -23.28
C MET A 1 -18.80 -14.82 -21.98
N SER A 2 -17.49 -14.90 -22.06
CA SER A 2 -16.65 -14.88 -20.85
C SER A 2 -16.46 -13.44 -20.37
N GLU A 3 -16.61 -13.25 -19.09
CA GLU A 3 -16.29 -11.96 -18.44
C GLU A 3 -14.78 -11.74 -18.41
N LYS A 4 -14.34 -10.57 -18.83
CA LYS A 4 -12.93 -10.21 -18.82
C LYS A 4 -12.56 -9.62 -17.46
N ILE A 5 -11.64 -10.26 -16.76
CA ILE A 5 -11.12 -9.76 -15.50
C ILE A 5 -9.90 -8.89 -15.76
N SER A 6 -9.95 -7.64 -15.33
CA SER A 6 -8.85 -6.70 -15.46
C SER A 6 -7.75 -6.97 -14.43
N TYR A 7 -6.49 -6.80 -14.83
CA TYR A 7 -5.35 -6.84 -13.91
C TYR A 7 -5.48 -5.79 -12.81
N ALA A 8 -5.85 -4.57 -13.20
CA ALA A 8 -6.10 -3.48 -12.28
C ALA A 8 -7.15 -2.54 -12.85
N LYS A 9 -7.93 -1.92 -12.01
CA LYS A 9 -8.88 -0.88 -12.40
C LYS A 9 -9.15 0.04 -11.22
N THR A 10 -9.61 1.25 -11.53
CA THR A 10 -10.08 2.20 -10.54
C THR A 10 -11.45 1.78 -10.00
N VAL A 11 -11.56 1.69 -8.68
CA VAL A 11 -12.82 1.36 -8.01
C VAL A 11 -13.05 2.36 -6.89
N TYR A 12 -13.65 3.48 -7.23
CA TYR A 12 -14.08 4.46 -6.23
C TYR A 12 -15.41 5.08 -6.65
N GLY A 13 -16.15 5.59 -5.71
CA GLY A 13 -17.43 6.24 -5.91
C GLY A 13 -17.52 7.59 -5.22
N ARG A 14 -18.75 8.01 -4.98
CA ARG A 14 -19.00 9.33 -4.39
C ARG A 14 -18.45 9.47 -2.97
N ALA A 15 -18.50 8.41 -2.17
CA ALA A 15 -18.01 8.42 -0.80
C ALA A 15 -16.50 8.74 -0.73
N GLU A 16 -15.72 8.15 -1.61
CA GLU A 16 -14.28 8.38 -1.69
C GLU A 16 -13.96 9.79 -2.17
N ILE A 17 -14.69 10.27 -3.17
CA ILE A 17 -14.53 11.64 -3.68
C ILE A 17 -14.83 12.66 -2.58
N ASP A 18 -15.93 12.49 -1.87
CA ASP A 18 -16.31 13.40 -0.77
C ASP A 18 -15.29 13.38 0.36
N ALA A 19 -14.73 12.22 0.69
CA ALA A 19 -13.66 12.10 1.68
C ALA A 19 -12.40 12.84 1.28
N VAL A 20 -12.01 12.78 0.00
CA VAL A 20 -10.85 13.51 -0.54
C VAL A 20 -11.11 15.02 -0.49
N VAL A 21 -12.27 15.48 -0.89
CA VAL A 21 -12.64 16.90 -0.85
C VAL A 21 -12.56 17.41 0.60
N LYS A 22 -13.14 16.69 1.54
CA LYS A 22 -13.07 17.03 2.95
C LYS A 22 -11.63 17.10 3.46
N CYS A 23 -10.80 16.15 3.07
CA CYS A 23 -9.38 16.13 3.44
C CYS A 23 -8.65 17.36 2.91
N LEU A 24 -8.93 17.78 1.67
CA LEU A 24 -8.33 18.98 1.08
C LEU A 24 -8.75 20.26 1.82
N GLU A 25 -9.98 20.33 2.29
CA GLU A 25 -10.50 21.47 3.05
C GLU A 25 -9.94 21.53 4.47
N GLU A 26 -9.77 20.40 5.14
CA GLU A 26 -9.34 20.32 6.54
C GLU A 26 -7.82 20.30 6.70
N GLY A 27 -7.07 19.77 5.75
CA GLY A 27 -5.61 19.73 5.76
C GLY A 27 -5.03 18.49 5.07
N THR A 28 -3.94 18.70 4.36
CA THR A 28 -3.31 17.69 3.50
C THR A 28 -1.96 17.19 4.03
N GLN A 29 -1.51 17.66 5.18
CA GLN A 29 -0.25 17.21 5.76
C GLN A 29 -0.38 15.83 6.39
N MET A 30 0.71 15.08 6.43
CA MET A 30 0.77 13.81 7.13
C MET A 30 0.44 14.02 8.61
N GLY A 31 -0.60 13.37 9.06
CA GLY A 31 -1.07 13.56 10.43
C GLY A 31 -2.20 12.62 10.80
N VAL A 32 -3.31 13.16 11.27
CA VAL A 32 -4.44 12.38 11.81
C VAL A 32 -4.97 11.34 10.82
N ASN A 33 -5.18 11.70 9.56
CA ASN A 33 -5.73 10.78 8.55
C ASN A 33 -4.74 9.66 8.22
N SER A 34 -3.45 9.96 8.11
CA SER A 34 -2.41 8.95 7.90
C SER A 34 -2.35 7.97 9.06
N ARG A 35 -2.41 8.44 10.30
CA ARG A 35 -2.41 7.58 11.49
C ARG A 35 -3.65 6.70 11.58
N LYS A 36 -4.82 7.23 11.24
CA LYS A 36 -6.06 6.44 11.17
C LYS A 36 -5.96 5.34 10.11
N PHE A 37 -5.40 5.66 8.97
CA PHE A 37 -5.16 4.69 7.91
C PHE A 37 -4.21 3.59 8.36
N GLU A 38 -3.07 3.95 8.93
CA GLU A 38 -2.09 3.00 9.49
C GLU A 38 -2.74 2.06 10.51
N ALA A 39 -3.50 2.60 11.45
CA ALA A 39 -4.19 1.80 12.47
C ALA A 39 -5.23 0.85 11.87
N SER A 40 -5.98 1.30 10.86
CA SER A 40 -6.99 0.48 10.19
C SER A 40 -6.35 -0.67 9.41
N ILE A 41 -5.26 -0.42 8.72
CA ILE A 41 -4.52 -1.45 7.98
C ILE A 41 -3.86 -2.44 8.92
N ALA A 42 -3.24 -1.98 10.00
CA ALA A 42 -2.65 -2.85 11.01
C ALA A 42 -3.71 -3.82 11.57
N LYS A 43 -4.89 -3.30 11.90
CA LYS A 43 -6.01 -4.12 12.38
C LYS A 43 -6.48 -5.13 11.33
N LEU A 44 -6.61 -4.71 10.07
CA LEU A 44 -7.05 -5.58 8.97
C LEU A 44 -6.14 -6.79 8.80
N PHE A 45 -4.83 -6.61 8.97
CA PHE A 45 -3.83 -7.66 8.81
C PHE A 45 -3.38 -8.30 10.13
N ASP A 46 -4.06 -7.99 11.24
CA ASP A 46 -3.73 -8.48 12.58
C ASP A 46 -2.25 -8.23 12.95
N LYS A 47 -1.82 -7.00 12.72
CA LYS A 47 -0.46 -6.53 13.04
C LYS A 47 -0.51 -5.48 14.13
N LYS A 48 0.58 -5.37 14.88
CA LYS A 48 0.69 -4.36 15.94
C LYS A 48 0.78 -2.95 15.37
N GLU A 49 1.51 -2.81 14.28
CA GLU A 49 1.81 -1.52 13.69
C GLU A 49 1.77 -1.60 12.16
N CYS A 50 1.57 -0.45 11.54
CA CYS A 50 1.65 -0.27 10.11
C CYS A 50 2.26 1.10 9.84
N LEU A 51 3.10 1.19 8.85
CA LEU A 51 3.71 2.43 8.42
C LEU A 51 3.22 2.80 7.02
N TYR A 52 2.65 3.98 6.88
CA TYR A 52 2.24 4.52 5.59
C TYR A 52 3.44 5.17 4.90
N VAL A 53 3.68 4.78 3.66
CA VAL A 53 4.78 5.27 2.83
C VAL A 53 4.26 5.85 1.52
N ASN A 54 5.11 6.52 0.78
CA ASN A 54 4.71 7.28 -0.41
C ASN A 54 4.39 6.41 -1.64
N SER A 55 4.79 5.15 -1.64
CA SER A 55 4.54 4.24 -2.78
C SER A 55 4.70 2.79 -2.36
N GLY A 56 4.13 1.89 -3.16
CA GLY A 56 4.35 0.45 -3.01
C GLY A 56 5.81 0.06 -3.21
N SER A 57 6.53 0.74 -4.09
CA SER A 57 7.98 0.53 -4.29
C SER A 57 8.77 0.84 -3.03
N SER A 58 8.48 1.95 -2.36
CA SER A 58 9.09 2.29 -1.07
C SER A 58 8.73 1.28 0.01
N ALA A 59 7.49 0.78 0.02
CA ALA A 59 7.05 -0.24 0.97
C ALA A 59 7.85 -1.53 0.81
N LEU A 60 8.03 -2.00 -0.42
CA LEU A 60 8.84 -3.18 -0.72
C LEU A 60 10.30 -2.99 -0.27
N TYR A 61 10.88 -1.87 -0.63
CA TYR A 61 12.27 -1.56 -0.26
C TYR A 61 12.47 -1.54 1.26
N ILE A 62 11.65 -0.78 1.96
CA ILE A 62 11.74 -0.67 3.43
C ILE A 62 11.45 -2.01 4.10
N GLY A 63 10.49 -2.77 3.60
CA GLY A 63 10.14 -4.08 4.12
C GLY A 63 11.32 -5.07 4.03
N ILE A 64 11.96 -5.14 2.89
CA ILE A 64 13.13 -6.02 2.68
C ILE A 64 14.30 -5.56 3.55
N GLU A 65 14.59 -4.26 3.60
CA GLU A 65 15.66 -3.72 4.45
C GLU A 65 15.42 -4.02 5.94
N ALA A 66 14.18 -3.94 6.40
CA ALA A 66 13.83 -4.19 7.80
C ALA A 66 14.11 -5.62 8.25
N PHE A 67 14.04 -6.59 7.34
CA PHE A 67 14.37 -7.99 7.65
C PHE A 67 15.88 -8.24 7.78
N ASN A 68 16.71 -7.38 7.19
CA ASN A 68 18.15 -7.50 7.22
C ASN A 68 18.64 -8.92 6.87
N PHE A 69 18.16 -9.46 5.75
CA PHE A 69 18.52 -10.79 5.28
C PHE A 69 20.03 -10.88 5.01
N PRO A 70 20.67 -12.00 5.34
CA PRO A 70 22.08 -12.20 5.03
C PRO A 70 22.31 -12.27 3.51
N GLU A 71 23.51 -11.91 3.08
CA GLU A 71 23.93 -12.03 1.69
C GLU A 71 23.74 -13.47 1.20
N GLY A 72 23.28 -13.64 -0.04
CA GLY A 72 22.99 -14.94 -0.62
C GLY A 72 21.61 -15.51 -0.30
N SER A 73 20.77 -14.76 0.45
CA SER A 73 19.37 -15.17 0.69
C SER A 73 18.57 -15.21 -0.61
N GLU A 74 17.66 -16.16 -0.69
CA GLU A 74 16.77 -16.32 -1.85
C GLU A 74 15.40 -15.74 -1.57
N VAL A 75 14.75 -15.18 -2.60
CA VAL A 75 13.40 -14.61 -2.52
C VAL A 75 12.51 -15.24 -3.59
N ILE A 76 11.33 -15.69 -3.17
CA ILE A 76 10.32 -16.24 -4.06
C ILE A 76 9.34 -15.12 -4.41
N THR A 77 9.09 -14.92 -5.70
CA THR A 77 8.19 -13.89 -6.20
C THR A 77 7.38 -14.40 -7.38
N PRO A 78 6.15 -13.87 -7.60
CA PRO A 78 5.40 -14.16 -8.83
C PRO A 78 6.15 -13.68 -10.07
N ALA A 79 6.05 -14.43 -11.17
CA ALA A 79 6.64 -14.03 -12.45
C ALA A 79 5.90 -12.82 -13.05
N LEU A 80 4.57 -12.78 -12.90
CA LEU A 80 3.74 -11.66 -13.34
C LEU A 80 3.57 -10.69 -12.18
N THR A 81 4.42 -9.67 -12.14
CA THR A 81 4.39 -8.65 -11.08
C THR A 81 4.95 -7.33 -11.61
N PHE A 82 4.83 -6.28 -10.82
CA PHE A 82 5.41 -4.99 -11.16
C PHE A 82 6.93 -5.07 -11.10
N GLY A 83 7.63 -4.35 -12.00
CA GLY A 83 9.09 -4.43 -12.12
C GLY A 83 9.86 -4.15 -10.83
N THR A 84 9.33 -3.27 -9.98
CA THR A 84 9.94 -2.92 -8.69
C THR A 84 9.99 -4.07 -7.68
N THR A 85 9.25 -5.15 -7.90
CA THR A 85 9.33 -6.36 -7.06
C THR A 85 10.66 -7.09 -7.27
N LEU A 86 11.25 -6.97 -8.44
CA LEU A 86 12.48 -7.66 -8.86
C LEU A 86 13.72 -6.77 -8.81
N GLY A 87 13.53 -5.44 -8.83
CA GLY A 87 14.59 -4.44 -8.92
C GLY A 87 15.21 -4.01 -7.60
#